data_4b1c232e3fa5d2935ddb1eabc6543fdf
#
_entry.id   4b1c232e3fa5d2935ddb1eabc6543fdf
#
_cell.length_a   1.000
_cell.length_b   1.000
_cell.length_c   1.000
_cell.angle_alpha   90.00
_cell.angle_beta   90.00
_cell.angle_gamma   90.00
#
_symmetry.space_group_name_H-M   'P 1'
#
loop_
_entity.id
_entity.type
_entity.pdbx_description
1 polymer ?
#
loop_
_entity_poly.entity_id
_entity_poly.type
_entity_poly.pdbx_seq_one_letter_code
_entity_poly.pdbx_strand_id
1 'polypeptide(L)'
;LKLKNGEIDIIIGTHAILSKKIEFNNLKLLVVDEEHKFGVTDKEKIKKLKNNIDIITLTATPIPRTLNSALSQIKDLSVMETPPQNRKSIVTRIIKWEKDIINEAIEREIQRGGQIYYVHNEISTMDIEIERLLLLNQDIKVGKIHGQLDPKYIEIEMQKFLNKEYDLLVCTSIIESGLDIQNVNTIIINNSNKFGLSQLHQIRGRVGRTNRQAYAYLVIPEEHKMTKDAEKRLLAIDSVESLGGGLELATHDLEIRGAGEILGEEQSGQIYEIGYAMFTDILNKSIEFLRTGDNKEDIDSIEIEINKSCLITQDYINDILTRLKYYKKISSCKNLNEITYISDELIDIYGPMPEFLENLLHISKLKLTLKDKNIKHIKIVDGIAKIEFKDKDNISVEKIIANMSQYEMKILKNSSIQLSLDNEDTADICQKIENLIKSIF
;
A
#
# COMPACT_ATOMS: atom_id res chain seq x y z
N LEU A 1 18.56 -7.78 -36.76
CA LEU A 1 18.85 -7.03 -38.01
C LEU A 1 17.64 -6.15 -38.38
N LYS A 2 16.45 -6.69 -38.64
CA LYS A 2 15.27 -5.93 -39.09
C LYS A 2 14.90 -4.77 -38.14
N LEU A 3 14.99 -4.97 -36.80
CA LEU A 3 14.72 -3.95 -35.81
C LEU A 3 15.75 -2.80 -35.89
N LYS A 4 17.04 -3.14 -36.08
CA LYS A 4 18.12 -2.17 -36.24
C LYS A 4 17.99 -1.36 -37.53
N ASN A 5 17.45 -1.98 -38.59
CA ASN A 5 17.24 -1.32 -39.88
C ASN A 5 15.96 -0.47 -39.91
N GLY A 6 15.12 -0.49 -38.87
CA GLY A 6 13.86 0.26 -38.84
C GLY A 6 12.74 -0.36 -39.66
N GLU A 7 12.83 -1.65 -39.95
CA GLU A 7 11.79 -2.40 -40.71
C GLU A 7 10.66 -2.90 -39.79
N ILE A 8 10.80 -2.71 -38.47
CA ILE A 8 9.83 -3.15 -37.45
C ILE A 8 9.42 -1.93 -36.64
N ASP A 9 8.12 -1.63 -36.62
CA ASP A 9 7.54 -0.51 -35.89
C ASP A 9 7.19 -0.89 -34.44
N ILE A 10 6.73 -2.12 -34.21
CA ILE A 10 6.32 -2.61 -32.89
C ILE A 10 6.98 -3.96 -32.61
N ILE A 11 7.60 -4.10 -31.45
CA ILE A 11 8.12 -5.36 -30.93
C ILE A 11 7.47 -5.71 -29.61
N ILE A 12 7.01 -6.95 -29.47
CA ILE A 12 6.44 -7.50 -28.24
C ILE A 12 7.32 -8.67 -27.81
N GLY A 13 7.68 -8.70 -26.54
CA GLY A 13 8.50 -9.78 -26.00
C GLY A 13 8.66 -9.71 -24.50
N THR A 14 9.37 -10.68 -23.95
CA THR A 14 9.72 -10.73 -22.52
C THR A 14 10.90 -9.79 -22.23
N HIS A 15 11.40 -9.81 -20.97
CA HIS A 15 12.61 -9.06 -20.58
C HIS A 15 13.83 -9.35 -21.48
N ALA A 16 13.81 -10.40 -22.28
CA ALA A 16 14.85 -10.71 -23.26
C ALA A 16 15.06 -9.59 -24.30
N ILE A 17 14.03 -8.78 -24.59
CA ILE A 17 14.15 -7.63 -25.50
C ILE A 17 15.02 -6.50 -24.92
N LEU A 18 15.26 -6.48 -23.59
CA LEU A 18 16.18 -5.55 -22.93
C LEU A 18 17.65 -6.02 -22.97
N SER A 19 17.94 -7.10 -23.72
CA SER A 19 19.30 -7.60 -23.89
C SER A 19 20.17 -6.60 -24.64
N LYS A 20 21.45 -6.45 -24.26
CA LYS A 20 22.44 -5.63 -24.96
C LYS A 20 22.64 -6.03 -26.43
N LYS A 21 22.20 -7.23 -26.83
CA LYS A 21 22.33 -7.73 -28.22
C LYS A 21 21.24 -7.14 -29.13
N ILE A 22 20.21 -6.52 -28.59
CA ILE A 22 19.11 -5.92 -29.34
C ILE A 22 19.36 -4.42 -29.45
N GLU A 23 19.46 -3.94 -30.66
CA GLU A 23 19.63 -2.53 -30.98
C GLU A 23 18.35 -2.01 -31.62
N PHE A 24 17.81 -0.94 -31.06
CA PHE A 24 16.64 -0.24 -31.58
C PHE A 24 17.08 0.92 -32.48
N ASN A 25 16.48 1.06 -33.63
CA ASN A 25 16.79 2.16 -34.55
C ASN A 25 16.32 3.51 -33.97
N ASN A 26 15.04 3.59 -33.57
CA ASN A 26 14.43 4.81 -33.07
C ASN A 26 13.31 4.48 -32.08
N LEU A 27 13.70 3.99 -30.89
CA LEU A 27 12.75 3.71 -29.82
C LEU A 27 12.19 5.01 -29.26
N LYS A 28 10.87 5.19 -29.27
CA LYS A 28 10.15 6.35 -28.74
C LYS A 28 9.30 6.02 -27.53
N LEU A 29 8.66 4.84 -27.53
CA LEU A 29 7.77 4.40 -26.47
C LEU A 29 8.16 3.02 -25.98
N LEU A 30 8.24 2.85 -24.66
CA LEU A 30 8.38 1.57 -23.98
C LEU A 30 7.16 1.35 -23.09
N VAL A 31 6.44 0.26 -23.31
CA VAL A 31 5.35 -0.19 -22.43
C VAL A 31 5.84 -1.38 -21.63
N VAL A 32 5.76 -1.27 -20.30
CA VAL A 32 6.19 -2.32 -19.36
C VAL A 32 4.98 -2.80 -18.59
N ASP A 33 4.62 -4.07 -18.79
CA ASP A 33 3.57 -4.72 -18.02
C ASP A 33 4.16 -5.40 -16.79
N GLU A 34 3.49 -5.27 -15.62
CA GLU A 34 3.89 -5.85 -14.34
C GLU A 34 5.36 -5.55 -13.96
N GLU A 35 5.73 -4.26 -13.92
CA GLU A 35 7.10 -3.78 -13.61
C GLU A 35 7.70 -4.46 -12.35
N HIS A 36 6.88 -4.88 -11.39
CA HIS A 36 7.33 -5.53 -10.17
C HIS A 36 7.99 -6.91 -10.40
N LYS A 37 7.70 -7.59 -11.52
CA LYS A 37 8.30 -8.88 -11.91
C LYS A 37 9.72 -8.75 -12.48
N PHE A 38 10.16 -7.53 -12.80
CA PHE A 38 11.50 -7.28 -13.33
C PHE A 38 12.54 -7.23 -12.22
N GLY A 39 13.67 -7.89 -12.46
CA GLY A 39 14.83 -7.84 -11.57
C GLY A 39 15.49 -6.44 -11.51
N VAL A 40 16.34 -6.23 -10.53
CA VAL A 40 17.06 -4.94 -10.33
C VAL A 40 17.84 -4.53 -11.58
N THR A 41 18.54 -5.46 -12.21
CA THR A 41 19.34 -5.23 -13.43
C THR A 41 18.50 -4.79 -14.63
N ASP A 42 17.27 -5.32 -14.78
CA ASP A 42 16.39 -4.93 -15.87
C ASP A 42 15.72 -3.59 -15.60
N LYS A 43 15.38 -3.31 -14.34
CA LYS A 43 14.92 -1.98 -13.91
C LYS A 43 15.97 -0.89 -14.16
N GLU A 44 17.25 -1.19 -13.94
CA GLU A 44 18.34 -0.26 -14.26
C GLU A 44 18.48 -0.01 -15.77
N LYS A 45 18.29 -1.05 -16.59
CA LYS A 45 18.29 -0.88 -18.07
C LYS A 45 17.12 0.02 -18.49
N ILE A 46 15.92 -0.20 -17.95
CA ILE A 46 14.74 0.61 -18.23
C ILE A 46 15.00 2.07 -17.80
N LYS A 47 15.60 2.29 -16.61
CA LYS A 47 15.96 3.64 -16.14
C LYS A 47 16.92 4.35 -17.07
N LYS A 48 17.93 3.65 -17.63
CA LYS A 48 18.87 4.23 -18.59
C LYS A 48 18.21 4.65 -19.90
N LEU A 49 17.17 3.94 -20.33
CA LEU A 49 16.39 4.30 -21.51
C LEU A 49 15.50 5.51 -21.27
N LYS A 50 15.06 5.76 -20.05
CA LYS A 50 14.11 6.81 -19.66
C LYS A 50 14.52 8.24 -20.07
N ASN A 51 15.78 8.51 -20.22
CA ASN A 51 16.24 9.86 -20.56
C ASN A 51 15.86 10.30 -21.98
N ASN A 52 15.52 9.36 -22.88
CA ASN A 52 15.31 9.64 -24.30
C ASN A 52 13.99 9.10 -24.85
N ILE A 53 13.16 8.42 -24.06
CA ILE A 53 11.94 7.75 -24.51
C ILE A 53 10.81 7.94 -23.49
N ASP A 54 9.57 7.87 -23.95
CA ASP A 54 8.40 7.79 -23.09
C ASP A 54 8.25 6.38 -22.54
N ILE A 55 7.90 6.26 -21.24
CA ILE A 55 7.71 4.97 -20.58
C ILE A 55 6.34 4.94 -19.92
N ILE A 56 5.55 3.93 -20.30
CA ILE A 56 4.28 3.60 -19.66
C ILE A 56 4.47 2.29 -18.89
N THR A 57 4.18 2.31 -17.59
CA THR A 57 4.17 1.10 -16.77
C THR A 57 2.74 0.73 -16.41
N LEU A 58 2.39 -0.53 -16.61
CA LEU A 58 1.08 -1.09 -16.26
C LEU A 58 1.21 -2.01 -15.06
N THR A 59 0.23 -1.97 -14.16
CA THR A 59 0.17 -2.92 -13.04
C THR A 59 -1.27 -3.06 -12.54
N ALA A 60 -1.63 -4.28 -12.13
CA ALA A 60 -2.90 -4.53 -11.45
C ALA A 60 -2.83 -4.18 -9.96
N THR A 61 -1.65 -4.29 -9.37
CA THR A 61 -1.38 -4.01 -7.96
C THR A 61 -0.10 -3.19 -7.85
N PRO A 62 -0.17 -1.85 -7.78
CA PRO A 62 1.02 -1.05 -7.61
C PRO A 62 1.73 -1.46 -6.31
N ILE A 63 3.04 -1.73 -6.40
CA ILE A 63 3.83 -1.95 -5.18
C ILE A 63 3.85 -0.65 -4.36
N PRO A 64 3.94 -0.73 -3.02
CA PRO A 64 3.93 0.45 -2.15
C PRO A 64 4.91 1.55 -2.57
N ARG A 65 6.08 1.15 -3.06
CA ARG A 65 7.10 2.08 -3.56
C ARG A 65 6.69 2.83 -4.84
N THR A 66 5.98 2.16 -5.76
CA THR A 66 5.45 2.78 -7.00
C THR A 66 4.29 3.72 -6.68
N LEU A 67 3.39 3.30 -5.79
CA LEU A 67 2.29 4.12 -5.29
C LEU A 67 2.82 5.37 -4.59
N ASN A 68 3.82 5.24 -3.75
CA ASN A 68 4.45 6.35 -3.06
C ASN A 68 5.12 7.34 -4.03
N SER A 69 5.79 6.84 -5.08
CA SER A 69 6.37 7.69 -6.13
C SER A 69 5.30 8.45 -6.93
N ALA A 70 4.12 7.88 -7.11
CA ALA A 70 2.99 8.54 -7.76
C ALA A 70 2.35 9.59 -6.85
N LEU A 71 2.11 9.26 -5.59
CA LEU A 71 1.58 10.20 -4.58
C LEU A 71 2.50 11.39 -4.36
N SER A 72 3.82 11.19 -4.50
CA SER A 72 4.84 12.24 -4.40
C SER A 72 5.04 13.03 -5.71
N GLN A 73 4.19 12.84 -6.71
CA GLN A 73 4.27 13.50 -8.03
C GLN A 73 5.60 13.27 -8.79
N ILE A 74 6.33 12.21 -8.48
CA ILE A 74 7.53 11.81 -9.23
C ILE A 74 7.15 11.11 -10.54
N LYS A 75 6.00 10.41 -10.55
CA LYS A 75 5.42 9.75 -11.73
C LYS A 75 3.96 10.16 -11.84
N ASP A 76 3.50 10.41 -13.05
CA ASP A 76 2.08 10.56 -13.32
C ASP A 76 1.38 9.21 -13.14
N LEU A 77 0.20 9.23 -12.53
CA LEU A 77 -0.62 8.05 -12.29
C LEU A 77 -2.00 8.24 -12.92
N SER A 78 -2.39 7.27 -13.74
CA SER A 78 -3.75 7.15 -14.25
C SER A 78 -4.36 5.86 -13.70
N VAL A 79 -5.52 5.97 -13.06
CA VAL A 79 -6.25 4.84 -12.49
C VAL A 79 -7.43 4.49 -13.39
N MET A 80 -7.50 3.22 -13.82
CA MET A 80 -8.63 2.69 -14.58
C MET A 80 -9.58 1.98 -13.61
N GLU A 81 -10.63 2.67 -13.17
CA GLU A 81 -11.59 2.18 -12.18
C GLU A 81 -12.80 1.49 -12.84
N THR A 82 -13.14 1.85 -14.06
CA THR A 82 -14.31 1.31 -14.76
C THR A 82 -14.01 -0.09 -15.30
N PRO A 83 -14.67 -1.14 -14.79
CA PRO A 83 -14.49 -2.50 -15.31
C PRO A 83 -15.13 -2.64 -16.70
N PRO A 84 -14.71 -3.62 -17.51
CA PRO A 84 -15.39 -3.95 -18.76
C PRO A 84 -16.86 -4.29 -18.54
N GLN A 85 -17.70 -3.91 -19.51
CA GLN A 85 -19.14 -4.22 -19.46
C GLN A 85 -19.37 -5.74 -19.37
N ASN A 86 -20.39 -6.15 -18.61
CA ASN A 86 -20.81 -7.55 -18.40
C ASN A 86 -19.83 -8.40 -17.56
N ARG A 87 -18.81 -7.86 -16.93
CA ARG A 87 -17.96 -8.60 -16.01
C ARG A 87 -18.58 -8.59 -14.61
N LYS A 88 -18.78 -9.78 -14.03
CA LYS A 88 -19.28 -9.92 -12.64
C LYS A 88 -18.10 -9.92 -11.65
N SER A 89 -18.33 -9.38 -10.44
CA SER A 89 -17.39 -9.49 -9.35
C SER A 89 -17.18 -10.96 -8.95
N ILE A 90 -15.99 -11.25 -8.44
CA ILE A 90 -15.63 -12.60 -8.00
C ILE A 90 -16.12 -12.78 -6.57
N VAL A 91 -17.00 -13.75 -6.33
CA VAL A 91 -17.42 -14.10 -4.97
C VAL A 91 -16.25 -14.78 -4.27
N THR A 92 -15.67 -14.08 -3.31
CA THR A 92 -14.56 -14.58 -2.50
C THR A 92 -15.09 -15.18 -1.21
N ARG A 93 -14.55 -16.30 -0.75
CA ARG A 93 -14.90 -16.94 0.51
C ARG A 93 -13.65 -17.44 1.21
N ILE A 94 -13.48 -17.07 2.46
CA ILE A 94 -12.44 -17.61 3.35
C ILE A 94 -13.06 -18.81 4.06
N ILE A 95 -12.49 -19.99 3.86
CA ILE A 95 -13.00 -21.25 4.41
C ILE A 95 -11.88 -22.06 5.06
N LYS A 96 -12.23 -22.90 6.01
CA LYS A 96 -11.37 -24.02 6.41
C LYS A 96 -11.47 -25.13 5.37
N TRP A 97 -10.48 -26.02 5.36
CA TRP A 97 -10.53 -27.16 4.46
C TRP A 97 -11.62 -28.14 4.89
N GLU A 98 -12.81 -28.05 4.32
CA GLU A 98 -13.95 -28.90 4.59
C GLU A 98 -14.32 -29.67 3.31
N LYS A 99 -14.44 -31.02 3.45
CA LYS A 99 -14.69 -31.93 2.31
C LYS A 99 -15.93 -31.53 1.53
N ASP A 100 -17.02 -31.26 2.23
CA ASP A 100 -18.34 -31.00 1.63
C ASP A 100 -18.32 -29.70 0.84
N ILE A 101 -17.69 -28.64 1.37
CA ILE A 101 -17.58 -27.32 0.70
C ILE A 101 -16.72 -27.42 -0.55
N ILE A 102 -15.57 -28.11 -0.45
CA ILE A 102 -14.65 -28.26 -1.59
C ILE A 102 -15.32 -29.12 -2.68
N ASN A 103 -15.97 -30.22 -2.31
CA ASN A 103 -16.67 -31.07 -3.27
C ASN A 103 -17.83 -30.32 -3.95
N GLU A 104 -18.64 -29.60 -3.20
CA GLU A 104 -19.72 -28.76 -3.74
C GLU A 104 -19.18 -27.73 -4.75
N ALA A 105 -18.06 -27.08 -4.43
CA ALA A 105 -17.43 -26.11 -5.32
C ALA A 105 -16.97 -26.76 -6.63
N ILE A 106 -16.39 -27.96 -6.56
CA ILE A 106 -15.93 -28.75 -7.72
C ILE A 106 -17.12 -29.19 -8.57
N GLU A 107 -18.10 -29.85 -7.96
CA GLU A 107 -19.29 -30.36 -8.67
C GLU A 107 -20.07 -29.25 -9.35
N ARG A 108 -20.30 -28.14 -8.67
CA ARG A 108 -20.99 -26.97 -9.24
C ARG A 108 -20.28 -26.44 -10.49
N GLU A 109 -18.94 -26.37 -10.50
CA GLU A 109 -18.20 -25.90 -11.66
C GLU A 109 -18.25 -26.88 -12.81
N ILE A 110 -18.10 -28.19 -12.55
CA ILE A 110 -18.17 -29.25 -13.55
C ILE A 110 -19.58 -29.33 -14.18
N GLN A 111 -20.65 -29.27 -13.35
CA GLN A 111 -22.03 -29.31 -13.85
C GLN A 111 -22.37 -28.18 -14.82
N ARG A 112 -21.77 -27.01 -14.63
CA ARG A 112 -21.93 -25.88 -15.58
C ARG A 112 -20.95 -25.89 -16.74
N GLY A 113 -20.14 -26.94 -16.88
CA GLY A 113 -19.18 -27.16 -17.96
C GLY A 113 -17.95 -26.26 -17.88
N GLY A 114 -17.63 -25.75 -16.68
CA GLY A 114 -16.45 -24.97 -16.37
C GLY A 114 -15.26 -25.82 -15.94
N GLN A 115 -14.15 -25.17 -15.66
CA GLN A 115 -12.90 -25.78 -15.17
C GLN A 115 -12.44 -25.08 -13.89
N ILE A 116 -11.54 -25.71 -13.13
CA ILE A 116 -11.15 -25.28 -11.80
C ILE A 116 -9.63 -25.16 -11.72
N TYR A 117 -9.14 -24.06 -11.13
CA TYR A 117 -7.78 -23.97 -10.61
C TYR A 117 -7.73 -24.37 -9.15
N TYR A 118 -6.81 -25.28 -8.80
CA TYR A 118 -6.45 -25.59 -7.42
C TYR A 118 -5.00 -25.17 -7.18
N VAL A 119 -4.79 -24.07 -6.47
CA VAL A 119 -3.47 -23.48 -6.24
C VAL A 119 -2.85 -24.05 -4.97
N HIS A 120 -1.70 -24.70 -5.11
CA HIS A 120 -0.95 -25.28 -4.00
C HIS A 120 0.56 -25.08 -4.22
N ASN A 121 1.20 -24.25 -3.37
CA ASN A 121 2.59 -23.82 -3.59
C ASN A 121 3.66 -24.83 -3.12
N GLU A 122 3.28 -25.85 -2.36
CA GLU A 122 4.22 -26.84 -1.87
C GLU A 122 4.31 -28.05 -2.81
N ILE A 123 5.34 -28.04 -3.68
CA ILE A 123 5.51 -29.08 -4.72
C ILE A 123 5.63 -30.48 -4.08
N SER A 124 6.30 -30.59 -2.92
CA SER A 124 6.51 -31.85 -2.20
C SER A 124 5.22 -32.53 -1.73
N THR A 125 4.17 -31.77 -1.48
CA THR A 125 2.88 -32.27 -1.01
C THR A 125 1.78 -32.23 -2.07
N MET A 126 2.12 -31.82 -3.29
CA MET A 126 1.15 -31.65 -4.38
C MET A 126 0.46 -32.96 -4.75
N ASP A 127 1.18 -34.07 -4.77
CA ASP A 127 0.59 -35.37 -5.09
C ASP A 127 -0.39 -35.85 -4.00
N ILE A 128 -0.09 -35.56 -2.73
CA ILE A 128 -0.99 -35.84 -1.60
C ILE A 128 -2.28 -35.03 -1.74
N GLU A 129 -2.20 -33.77 -2.14
CA GLU A 129 -3.39 -32.95 -2.38
C GLU A 129 -4.20 -33.45 -3.58
N ILE A 130 -3.55 -33.93 -4.64
CA ILE A 130 -4.25 -34.57 -5.78
C ILE A 130 -4.99 -35.81 -5.33
N GLU A 131 -4.35 -36.72 -4.58
CA GLU A 131 -5.00 -37.90 -4.03
C GLU A 131 -6.19 -37.52 -3.12
N ARG A 132 -6.04 -36.49 -2.29
CA ARG A 132 -7.09 -35.96 -1.45
C ARG A 132 -8.30 -35.47 -2.25
N LEU A 133 -8.06 -34.79 -3.38
CA LEU A 133 -9.14 -34.33 -4.27
C LEU A 133 -9.82 -35.50 -5.01
N LEU A 134 -9.06 -36.50 -5.47
CA LEU A 134 -9.60 -37.70 -6.10
C LEU A 134 -10.43 -38.55 -5.15
N LEU A 135 -10.15 -38.52 -3.83
CA LEU A 135 -10.97 -39.16 -2.82
C LEU A 135 -12.34 -38.47 -2.60
N LEU A 136 -12.45 -37.18 -2.96
CA LEU A 136 -13.73 -36.45 -2.91
C LEU A 136 -14.61 -36.82 -4.11
N ASN A 137 -14.03 -36.90 -5.29
CA ASN A 137 -14.71 -37.21 -6.52
C ASN A 137 -13.76 -37.98 -7.45
N GLN A 138 -14.03 -39.29 -7.63
CA GLN A 138 -13.16 -40.18 -8.40
C GLN A 138 -13.23 -39.96 -9.93
N ASP A 139 -14.27 -39.29 -10.41
CA ASP A 139 -14.51 -39.09 -11.84
C ASP A 139 -13.82 -37.82 -12.38
N ILE A 140 -13.25 -36.98 -11.53
CA ILE A 140 -12.59 -35.75 -11.97
C ILE A 140 -11.24 -36.05 -12.63
N LYS A 141 -11.00 -35.38 -13.75
CA LYS A 141 -9.72 -35.43 -14.45
C LYS A 141 -8.81 -34.31 -13.94
N VAL A 142 -7.71 -34.68 -13.30
CA VAL A 142 -6.80 -33.73 -12.66
C VAL A 142 -5.51 -33.62 -13.44
N GLY A 143 -5.14 -32.40 -13.86
CA GLY A 143 -3.84 -32.06 -14.38
C GLY A 143 -2.93 -31.46 -13.29
N LYS A 144 -1.59 -31.50 -13.50
CA LYS A 144 -0.58 -31.01 -12.56
C LYS A 144 0.48 -30.18 -13.28
N ILE A 145 0.72 -28.94 -12.78
CA ILE A 145 1.82 -28.11 -13.27
C ILE A 145 2.52 -27.35 -12.12
N HIS A 146 3.83 -27.19 -12.22
CA HIS A 146 4.61 -26.37 -11.30
C HIS A 146 5.90 -25.85 -11.95
N GLY A 147 6.51 -24.82 -11.36
CA GLY A 147 7.64 -24.10 -11.95
C GLY A 147 8.96 -24.88 -12.09
N GLN A 148 9.07 -26.09 -11.52
CA GLN A 148 10.24 -26.95 -11.65
C GLN A 148 10.13 -27.95 -12.80
N LEU A 149 8.98 -27.99 -13.48
CA LEU A 149 8.80 -28.82 -14.69
C LEU A 149 9.50 -28.18 -15.90
N ASP A 150 9.87 -29.03 -16.87
CA ASP A 150 10.38 -28.53 -18.14
C ASP A 150 9.32 -27.61 -18.81
N PRO A 151 9.73 -26.45 -19.34
CA PRO A 151 8.80 -25.51 -19.98
C PRO A 151 7.94 -26.13 -21.08
N LYS A 152 8.50 -27.06 -21.85
CA LYS A 152 7.74 -27.77 -22.90
C LYS A 152 6.65 -28.68 -22.32
N TYR A 153 6.93 -29.31 -21.17
CA TYR A 153 5.95 -30.14 -20.49
C TYR A 153 4.80 -29.26 -19.93
N ILE A 154 5.15 -28.11 -19.34
CA ILE A 154 4.14 -27.14 -18.87
C ILE A 154 3.25 -26.70 -20.02
N GLU A 155 3.81 -26.40 -21.19
CA GLU A 155 3.06 -26.02 -22.39
C GLU A 155 2.09 -27.12 -22.81
N ILE A 156 2.54 -28.39 -22.86
CA ILE A 156 1.71 -29.56 -23.22
C ILE A 156 0.54 -29.72 -22.22
N GLU A 157 0.82 -29.69 -20.91
CA GLU A 157 -0.21 -29.86 -19.89
C GLU A 157 -1.21 -28.69 -19.88
N MET A 158 -0.74 -27.47 -20.11
CA MET A 158 -1.62 -26.33 -20.31
C MET A 158 -2.49 -26.46 -21.56
N GLN A 159 -1.95 -27.00 -22.66
CA GLN A 159 -2.73 -27.24 -23.88
C GLN A 159 -3.83 -28.29 -23.66
N LYS A 160 -3.53 -29.36 -22.91
CA LYS A 160 -4.54 -30.34 -22.48
C LYS A 160 -5.64 -29.72 -21.65
N PHE A 161 -5.27 -28.83 -20.70
CA PHE A 161 -6.25 -28.13 -19.91
C PHE A 161 -7.12 -27.19 -20.74
N LEU A 162 -6.55 -26.46 -21.69
CA LEU A 162 -7.29 -25.63 -22.64
C LEU A 162 -8.28 -26.45 -23.48
N ASN A 163 -7.87 -27.66 -23.88
CA ASN A 163 -8.71 -28.60 -24.64
C ASN A 163 -9.75 -29.32 -23.80
N LYS A 164 -9.87 -29.01 -22.50
CA LYS A 164 -10.79 -29.63 -21.54
C LYS A 164 -10.54 -31.11 -21.30
N GLU A 165 -9.31 -31.57 -21.46
CA GLU A 165 -8.92 -32.93 -21.08
C GLU A 165 -8.84 -33.09 -19.56
N TYR A 166 -8.71 -31.97 -18.81
CA TYR A 166 -8.74 -31.87 -17.36
C TYR A 166 -9.87 -30.98 -16.89
N ASP A 167 -10.57 -31.41 -15.85
CA ASP A 167 -11.61 -30.63 -15.17
C ASP A 167 -11.01 -29.69 -14.13
N LEU A 168 -9.91 -30.14 -13.50
CA LEU A 168 -9.21 -29.43 -12.44
C LEU A 168 -7.70 -29.42 -12.70
N LEU A 169 -7.06 -28.27 -12.55
CA LEU A 169 -5.62 -28.12 -12.68
C LEU A 169 -5.01 -27.75 -11.33
N VAL A 170 -4.23 -28.68 -10.76
CA VAL A 170 -3.42 -28.40 -9.56
C VAL A 170 -2.13 -27.73 -10.00
N CYS A 171 -1.88 -26.52 -9.46
CA CYS A 171 -0.76 -25.69 -9.90
C CYS A 171 -0.16 -24.88 -8.76
N THR A 172 1.09 -24.46 -8.91
CA THR A 172 1.69 -23.43 -8.08
C THR A 172 1.25 -22.03 -8.55
N SER A 173 1.79 -20.98 -7.95
CA SER A 173 1.59 -19.58 -8.40
C SER A 173 2.05 -19.29 -9.85
N ILE A 174 2.56 -20.27 -10.57
CA ILE A 174 2.94 -20.14 -11.99
C ILE A 174 1.80 -19.60 -12.86
N ILE A 175 0.52 -19.84 -12.46
CA ILE A 175 -0.65 -19.29 -13.17
C ILE A 175 -0.75 -17.76 -13.10
N GLU A 176 0.02 -17.08 -12.25
CA GLU A 176 0.13 -15.62 -12.27
C GLU A 176 0.67 -15.09 -13.62
N SER A 177 1.25 -15.94 -14.45
CA SER A 177 1.95 -15.56 -15.69
C SER A 177 1.05 -15.22 -16.88
N GLY A 178 -0.14 -14.67 -16.68
CA GLY A 178 -0.87 -13.95 -17.74
C GLY A 178 -1.72 -14.78 -18.70
N LEU A 179 -1.80 -16.10 -18.54
CA LEU A 179 -2.66 -16.93 -19.39
C LEU A 179 -4.15 -16.61 -19.14
N ASP A 180 -4.86 -16.35 -20.24
CA ASP A 180 -6.30 -16.09 -20.22
C ASP A 180 -7.09 -17.34 -20.59
N ILE A 181 -7.65 -18.03 -19.58
CA ILE A 181 -8.49 -19.21 -19.80
C ILE A 181 -9.93 -18.87 -19.40
N GLN A 182 -10.74 -18.59 -20.40
CA GLN A 182 -12.12 -18.12 -20.22
C GLN A 182 -13.04 -19.14 -19.53
N ASN A 183 -12.71 -20.43 -19.61
CA ASN A 183 -13.55 -21.48 -19.07
C ASN A 183 -13.34 -21.75 -17.59
N VAL A 184 -12.32 -21.16 -16.96
CA VAL A 184 -12.04 -21.32 -15.53
C VAL A 184 -12.75 -20.22 -14.76
N ASN A 185 -13.78 -20.60 -13.99
CA ASN A 185 -14.55 -19.65 -13.19
C ASN A 185 -14.56 -19.99 -11.68
N THR A 186 -13.88 -21.06 -11.29
CA THR A 186 -13.66 -21.37 -9.87
C THR A 186 -12.16 -21.53 -9.60
N ILE A 187 -11.69 -20.90 -8.52
CA ILE A 187 -10.31 -21.04 -8.03
C ILE A 187 -10.34 -21.38 -6.56
N ILE A 188 -9.54 -22.37 -6.17
CA ILE A 188 -9.36 -22.79 -4.79
C ILE A 188 -7.88 -22.58 -4.44
N ILE A 189 -7.60 -21.75 -3.46
CA ILE A 189 -6.23 -21.41 -3.05
C ILE A 189 -5.96 -22.05 -1.70
N ASN A 190 -5.20 -23.15 -1.71
CA ASN A 190 -4.87 -23.91 -0.51
C ASN A 190 -3.76 -23.22 0.29
N ASN A 191 -3.86 -23.25 1.63
CA ASN A 191 -2.96 -22.54 2.52
C ASN A 191 -2.82 -21.04 2.17
N SER A 192 -3.96 -20.37 1.92
CA SER A 192 -4.02 -18.98 1.46
C SER A 192 -3.34 -17.98 2.41
N ASN A 193 -3.22 -18.32 3.70
CA ASN A 193 -2.48 -17.54 4.70
C ASN A 193 -0.97 -17.39 4.42
N LYS A 194 -0.39 -18.25 3.56
CA LYS A 194 1.03 -18.21 3.18
C LYS A 194 1.30 -17.26 2.01
N PHE A 195 0.28 -16.73 1.35
CA PHE A 195 0.41 -15.84 0.20
C PHE A 195 0.43 -14.36 0.61
N GLY A 196 1.15 -13.55 -0.15
CA GLY A 196 1.08 -12.10 -0.06
C GLY A 196 -0.24 -11.54 -0.60
N LEU A 197 -0.64 -10.34 -0.16
CA LEU A 197 -1.90 -9.72 -0.55
C LEU A 197 -1.97 -9.48 -2.08
N SER A 198 -0.92 -8.90 -2.66
CA SER A 198 -0.81 -8.69 -4.10
C SER A 198 -0.87 -10.00 -4.88
N GLN A 199 -0.25 -11.06 -4.36
CA GLN A 199 -0.24 -12.38 -4.96
C GLN A 199 -1.64 -13.00 -4.95
N LEU A 200 -2.35 -12.96 -3.82
CA LEU A 200 -3.73 -13.41 -3.73
C LEU A 200 -4.64 -12.67 -4.71
N HIS A 201 -4.47 -11.37 -4.85
CA HIS A 201 -5.24 -10.57 -5.81
C HIS A 201 -4.98 -10.99 -7.25
N GLN A 202 -3.72 -11.18 -7.64
CA GLN A 202 -3.35 -11.62 -9.00
C GLN A 202 -3.88 -13.02 -9.30
N ILE A 203 -3.75 -13.96 -8.34
CA ILE A 203 -4.24 -15.32 -8.47
C ILE A 203 -5.78 -15.32 -8.55
N ARG A 204 -6.47 -14.57 -7.67
CA ARG A 204 -7.92 -14.39 -7.71
C ARG A 204 -8.38 -13.84 -9.07
N GLY A 205 -7.65 -12.89 -9.63
CA GLY A 205 -7.93 -12.28 -10.92
C GLY A 205 -7.75 -13.21 -12.15
N ARG A 206 -7.32 -14.46 -11.96
CA ARG A 206 -7.23 -15.48 -13.01
C ARG A 206 -8.59 -16.07 -13.37
N VAL A 207 -9.59 -15.91 -12.53
CA VAL A 207 -10.98 -16.29 -12.81
C VAL A 207 -11.87 -15.05 -13.01
N GLY A 208 -13.10 -15.25 -13.47
CA GLY A 208 -14.06 -14.16 -13.65
C GLY A 208 -13.76 -13.26 -14.86
N ARG A 209 -13.28 -13.83 -15.95
CA ARG A 209 -13.00 -13.11 -17.19
C ARG A 209 -14.14 -13.17 -18.21
N THR A 210 -15.21 -13.82 -17.84
CA THR A 210 -16.43 -13.98 -18.63
C THR A 210 -17.63 -13.36 -17.91
N ASN A 211 -18.80 -13.40 -18.53
CA ASN A 211 -20.07 -13.00 -17.93
C ASN A 211 -20.62 -14.02 -16.90
N ARG A 212 -19.95 -15.16 -16.72
CA ARG A 212 -20.31 -16.17 -15.72
C ARG A 212 -19.86 -15.73 -14.33
N GLN A 213 -20.65 -16.08 -13.31
CA GLN A 213 -20.24 -15.84 -11.91
C GLN A 213 -19.01 -16.68 -11.57
N ALA A 214 -17.96 -16.02 -11.10
CA ALA A 214 -16.74 -16.66 -10.64
C ALA A 214 -16.67 -16.73 -9.12
N TYR A 215 -15.94 -17.74 -8.62
CA TYR A 215 -15.77 -18.02 -7.21
C TYR A 215 -14.29 -18.21 -6.87
N ALA A 216 -13.89 -17.63 -5.76
CA ALA A 216 -12.54 -17.81 -5.19
C ALA A 216 -12.68 -18.33 -3.75
N TYR A 217 -12.13 -19.50 -3.48
CA TYR A 217 -12.07 -20.08 -2.16
C TYR A 217 -10.67 -19.94 -1.59
N LEU A 218 -10.54 -19.18 -0.53
CA LEU A 218 -9.31 -18.99 0.21
C LEU A 218 -9.30 -19.98 1.37
N VAL A 219 -8.59 -21.10 1.19
CA VAL A 219 -8.56 -22.19 2.16
C VAL A 219 -7.47 -21.92 3.20
N ILE A 220 -7.85 -21.89 4.47
CA ILE A 220 -6.97 -21.76 5.61
C ILE A 220 -6.78 -23.08 6.33
N PRO A 221 -5.61 -23.37 6.93
CA PRO A 221 -5.35 -24.60 7.67
C PRO A 221 -6.16 -24.65 8.97
N GLU A 222 -6.62 -25.85 9.36
CA GLU A 222 -7.42 -26.09 10.58
C GLU A 222 -6.64 -25.83 11.87
N GLU A 223 -5.36 -26.19 11.92
CA GLU A 223 -4.60 -26.35 13.18
C GLU A 223 -3.62 -25.20 13.50
N HIS A 224 -3.40 -24.25 12.61
CA HIS A 224 -2.43 -23.18 12.81
C HIS A 224 -3.09 -21.87 13.22
N LYS A 225 -2.67 -21.30 14.35
CA LYS A 225 -2.98 -19.90 14.66
C LYS A 225 -2.39 -19.03 13.54
N MET A 226 -3.27 -18.41 12.77
CA MET A 226 -2.85 -17.42 11.79
C MET A 226 -2.12 -16.27 12.48
N THR A 227 -1.11 -15.74 11.84
CA THR A 227 -0.52 -14.46 12.28
C THR A 227 -1.55 -13.36 12.07
N LYS A 228 -1.51 -12.33 12.92
CA LYS A 228 -2.39 -11.16 12.78
C LYS A 228 -2.31 -10.53 11.38
N ASP A 229 -1.13 -10.53 10.78
CA ASP A 229 -0.91 -9.98 9.44
C ASP A 229 -1.51 -10.86 8.33
N ALA A 230 -1.51 -12.19 8.48
CA ALA A 230 -2.19 -13.10 7.56
C ALA A 230 -3.71 -12.91 7.62
N GLU A 231 -4.26 -12.75 8.82
CA GLU A 231 -5.68 -12.47 9.02
C GLU A 231 -6.10 -11.14 8.37
N LYS A 232 -5.35 -10.06 8.62
CA LYS A 232 -5.59 -8.75 7.99
C LYS A 232 -5.54 -8.83 6.46
N ARG A 233 -4.57 -9.55 5.88
CA ARG A 233 -4.47 -9.73 4.42
C ARG A 233 -5.68 -10.47 3.84
N LEU A 234 -6.15 -11.53 4.50
CA LEU A 234 -7.32 -12.27 4.05
C LEU A 234 -8.60 -11.44 4.15
N LEU A 235 -8.77 -10.68 5.24
CA LEU A 235 -9.90 -9.75 5.39
C LEU A 235 -9.86 -8.64 4.34
N ALA A 236 -8.68 -8.09 4.02
CA ALA A 236 -8.53 -7.08 2.99
C ALA A 236 -8.91 -7.61 1.60
N ILE A 237 -8.57 -8.86 1.25
CA ILE A 237 -8.94 -9.44 -0.05
C ILE A 237 -10.43 -9.76 -0.13
N ASP A 238 -11.06 -10.09 1.00
CA ASP A 238 -12.50 -10.37 1.11
C ASP A 238 -13.33 -9.08 1.00
N SER A 239 -12.86 -7.98 1.63
CA SER A 239 -13.56 -6.68 1.59
C SER A 239 -13.56 -6.03 0.21
N VAL A 240 -12.56 -6.30 -0.62
CA VAL A 240 -12.46 -5.74 -1.97
C VAL A 240 -13.24 -6.60 -2.97
N GLU A 241 -14.54 -6.34 -3.05
CA GLU A 241 -15.44 -7.00 -4.02
C GLU A 241 -15.36 -6.39 -5.42
N SER A 242 -14.94 -5.12 -5.54
CA SER A 242 -14.95 -4.37 -6.80
C SER A 242 -13.87 -4.86 -7.78
N LEU A 243 -14.28 -4.97 -9.05
CA LEU A 243 -13.33 -5.09 -10.16
C LEU A 243 -12.56 -3.77 -10.25
N GLY A 244 -11.26 -3.79 -10.04
CA GLY A 244 -10.43 -2.57 -10.04
C GLY A 244 -9.84 -2.19 -8.67
N GLY A 245 -10.17 -2.89 -7.59
CA GLY A 245 -9.67 -2.64 -6.23
C GLY A 245 -8.17 -2.86 -6.00
N GLY A 246 -7.36 -2.93 -7.06
CA GLY A 246 -5.91 -3.15 -6.95
C GLY A 246 -5.18 -2.03 -6.21
N LEU A 247 -5.63 -0.78 -6.38
CA LEU A 247 -5.08 0.37 -5.67
C LEU A 247 -5.44 0.33 -4.18
N GLU A 248 -6.67 -0.01 -3.85
CA GLU A 248 -7.16 -0.18 -2.48
C GLU A 248 -6.37 -1.29 -1.77
N LEU A 249 -6.18 -2.44 -2.43
CA LEU A 249 -5.36 -3.52 -1.89
C LEU A 249 -3.88 -3.14 -1.72
N ALA A 250 -3.31 -2.35 -2.64
CA ALA A 250 -1.94 -1.87 -2.51
C ALA A 250 -1.77 -0.96 -1.29
N THR A 251 -2.80 -0.21 -0.95
CA THR A 251 -2.81 0.64 0.23
C THR A 251 -2.98 -0.17 1.52
N HIS A 252 -3.85 -1.16 1.52
CA HIS A 252 -3.94 -2.12 2.62
C HIS A 252 -2.63 -2.91 2.83
N ASP A 253 -1.95 -3.31 1.74
CA ASP A 253 -0.64 -3.98 1.85
C ASP A 253 0.41 -3.06 2.50
N LEU A 254 0.39 -1.77 2.18
CA LEU A 254 1.24 -0.76 2.79
C LEU A 254 0.94 -0.57 4.29
N GLU A 255 -0.33 -0.56 4.66
CA GLU A 255 -0.74 -0.49 6.08
C GLU A 255 -0.34 -1.73 6.88
N ILE A 256 -0.53 -2.93 6.30
CA ILE A 256 -0.22 -4.21 6.98
C ILE A 256 1.29 -4.38 7.15
N ARG A 257 2.09 -4.08 6.13
CA ARG A 257 3.55 -4.19 6.17
C ARG A 257 4.20 -3.10 7.01
N GLY A 258 3.49 -1.97 7.19
CA GLY A 258 4.06 -0.77 7.78
C GLY A 258 5.03 -0.05 6.82
N ALA A 259 5.30 1.21 7.09
CA ALA A 259 6.19 2.03 6.27
C ALA A 259 7.67 1.57 6.30
N GLY A 260 8.04 0.67 7.21
CA GLY A 260 9.42 0.19 7.42
C GLY A 260 10.00 -0.60 6.25
N GLU A 261 9.20 -1.42 5.57
CA GLU A 261 9.68 -2.24 4.44
C GLU A 261 9.98 -1.43 3.16
N ILE A 262 9.50 -0.19 3.09
CA ILE A 262 9.70 0.71 1.94
C ILE A 262 11.14 1.21 1.85
N LEU A 263 11.85 1.32 2.96
CA LEU A 263 13.18 1.95 3.06
C LEU A 263 14.34 0.98 3.31
N GLY A 264 14.06 -0.32 3.53
CA GLY A 264 15.08 -1.34 3.84
C GLY A 264 15.10 -1.71 5.33
N GLU A 265 15.54 -2.94 5.62
CA GLU A 265 15.45 -3.58 6.95
C GLU A 265 16.15 -2.82 8.09
N GLU A 266 17.17 -2.00 7.80
CA GLU A 266 17.91 -1.25 8.82
C GLU A 266 17.19 0.03 9.30
N GLN A 267 16.13 0.48 8.64
CA GLN A 267 15.41 1.73 8.96
C GLN A 267 13.97 1.50 9.44
N SER A 268 13.53 0.26 9.57
CA SER A 268 12.15 -0.11 9.91
C SER A 268 11.69 0.34 11.31
N GLY A 269 12.62 0.50 12.26
CA GLY A 269 12.29 0.92 13.63
C GLY A 269 11.88 2.39 13.77
N GLN A 270 12.42 3.28 12.95
CA GLN A 270 12.19 4.73 13.08
C GLN A 270 10.90 5.23 12.43
N ILE A 271 10.39 4.53 11.40
CA ILE A 271 9.19 4.98 10.68
C ILE A 271 7.91 4.65 11.45
N TYR A 272 7.92 3.63 12.28
CA TYR A 272 6.81 3.33 13.19
C TYR A 272 6.58 4.45 14.22
N GLU A 273 7.65 5.18 14.58
CA GLU A 273 7.60 6.33 15.48
C GLU A 273 7.25 7.65 14.78
N ILE A 274 7.60 7.79 13.50
CA ILE A 274 7.50 9.06 12.74
C ILE A 274 6.15 9.24 12.04
N GLY A 275 5.48 8.13 11.67
CA GLY A 275 4.22 8.14 10.93
C GLY A 275 4.36 8.48 9.44
N TYR A 276 3.40 7.99 8.65
CA TYR A 276 3.37 8.14 7.17
C TYR A 276 3.39 9.60 6.69
N ALA A 277 2.73 10.50 7.42
CA ALA A 277 2.64 11.92 7.06
C ALA A 277 4.02 12.60 7.04
N MET A 278 4.86 12.33 8.04
CA MET A 278 6.20 12.91 8.11
C MET A 278 7.16 12.31 7.07
N PHE A 279 7.04 11.00 6.79
CA PHE A 279 7.79 10.37 5.70
C PHE A 279 7.48 11.02 4.35
N THR A 280 6.20 11.27 4.07
CA THR A 280 5.75 11.92 2.82
C THR A 280 6.25 13.37 2.74
N ASP A 281 6.29 14.10 3.85
CA ASP A 281 6.81 15.46 3.93
C ASP A 281 8.32 15.51 3.66
N ILE A 282 9.11 14.64 4.28
CA ILE A 282 10.57 14.52 4.05
C ILE A 282 10.85 14.16 2.58
N LEU A 283 10.07 13.23 2.02
CA LEU A 283 10.22 12.82 0.63
C LEU A 283 9.90 13.96 -0.34
N ASN A 284 8.80 14.69 -0.13
CA ASN A 284 8.43 15.84 -0.95
C ASN A 284 9.47 16.95 -0.90
N LYS A 285 10.03 17.26 0.29
CA LYS A 285 11.11 18.22 0.46
C LYS A 285 12.38 17.80 -0.27
N SER A 286 12.75 16.52 -0.18
CA SER A 286 13.90 15.98 -0.91
C SER A 286 13.72 16.06 -2.43
N ILE A 287 12.50 15.87 -2.93
CA ILE A 287 12.16 15.97 -4.34
C ILE A 287 12.22 17.43 -4.81
N GLU A 288 11.69 18.35 -4.02
CA GLU A 288 11.71 19.79 -4.33
C GLU A 288 13.16 20.30 -4.36
N PHE A 289 14.00 19.88 -3.42
CA PHE A 289 15.44 20.11 -3.42
C PHE A 289 16.13 19.61 -4.70
N LEU A 290 15.83 18.38 -5.12
CA LEU A 290 16.41 17.80 -6.34
C LEU A 290 15.92 18.51 -7.63
N ARG A 291 14.74 19.11 -7.63
CA ARG A 291 14.18 19.85 -8.77
C ARG A 291 14.68 21.30 -8.85
N THR A 292 14.78 21.97 -7.72
CA THR A 292 15.09 23.41 -7.67
C THR A 292 16.56 23.70 -7.40
N GLY A 293 17.32 22.75 -6.85
CA GLY A 293 18.68 22.95 -6.37
C GLY A 293 18.77 23.85 -5.13
N ASP A 294 17.66 24.41 -4.70
CA ASP A 294 17.57 25.24 -3.49
C ASP A 294 17.40 24.34 -2.27
N ASN A 295 18.41 24.29 -1.45
CA ASN A 295 18.34 23.78 -0.09
C ASN A 295 17.58 24.82 0.74
N LYS A 296 16.27 24.95 0.52
CA LYS A 296 15.40 25.46 1.56
C LYS A 296 15.31 24.36 2.60
N GLU A 297 16.39 24.20 3.37
CA GLU A 297 16.24 23.72 4.72
C GLU A 297 15.12 24.58 5.30
N ASP A 298 13.95 24.00 5.51
CA ASP A 298 12.97 24.57 6.42
C ASP A 298 13.57 24.47 7.81
N ILE A 299 14.54 25.37 8.07
CA ILE A 299 15.09 25.66 9.40
C ILE A 299 13.95 26.02 10.35
N ASP A 300 12.73 26.23 9.80
CA ASP A 300 11.55 26.70 10.51
C ASP A 300 10.48 25.62 10.79
N SER A 301 10.67 24.35 10.41
CA SER A 301 9.68 23.32 10.79
C SER A 301 9.84 22.92 12.26
N ILE A 302 8.83 23.24 13.06
CA ILE A 302 8.74 22.80 14.45
C ILE A 302 8.30 21.33 14.49
N GLU A 303 9.07 20.49 15.18
CA GLU A 303 8.66 19.12 15.47
C GLU A 303 7.80 19.08 16.73
N ILE A 304 6.60 18.49 16.64
CA ILE A 304 5.71 18.33 17.78
C ILE A 304 5.40 16.84 17.93
N GLU A 305 5.88 16.25 19.02
CA GLU A 305 5.58 14.87 19.43
C GLU A 305 4.54 14.88 20.55
N ILE A 306 3.46 14.11 20.38
CA ILE A 306 2.44 13.94 21.41
C ILE A 306 2.07 12.47 21.56
N ASN A 307 1.94 12.01 22.80
CA ASN A 307 1.49 10.64 23.12
C ASN A 307 -0.04 10.52 23.07
N LYS A 308 -0.68 11.09 22.04
CA LYS A 308 -2.11 10.94 21.74
C LYS A 308 -2.28 10.61 20.25
N SER A 309 -3.26 9.81 19.91
CA SER A 309 -3.55 9.46 18.53
C SER A 309 -4.08 10.67 17.75
N CYS A 310 -3.42 10.99 16.64
CA CYS A 310 -3.76 12.09 15.73
C CYS A 310 -3.94 11.54 14.31
N LEU A 311 -5.14 11.04 13.99
CA LEU A 311 -5.39 10.36 12.72
C LEU A 311 -6.85 10.53 12.25
N ILE A 312 -7.06 10.37 10.95
CA ILE A 312 -8.38 10.26 10.33
C ILE A 312 -8.76 8.79 10.33
N THR A 313 -9.76 8.41 11.14
CA THR A 313 -10.18 7.01 11.27
C THR A 313 -10.89 6.50 10.03
N GLN A 314 -10.83 5.19 9.80
CA GLN A 314 -11.55 4.53 8.69
C GLN A 314 -13.06 4.67 8.83
N ASP A 315 -13.58 4.64 10.06
CA ASP A 315 -15.01 4.80 10.34
C ASP A 315 -15.52 6.20 9.97
N TYR A 316 -14.67 7.22 9.99
CA TYR A 316 -15.04 8.58 9.65
C TYR A 316 -14.95 8.86 8.14
N ILE A 317 -13.84 8.45 7.50
CA ILE A 317 -13.66 8.50 6.04
C ILE A 317 -13.23 7.10 5.58
N ASN A 318 -14.14 6.35 4.99
CA ASN A 318 -13.89 4.98 4.59
C ASN A 318 -12.86 4.87 3.47
N ASP A 319 -12.92 5.80 2.48
CA ASP A 319 -11.98 5.81 1.35
C ASP A 319 -10.60 6.34 1.76
N ILE A 320 -9.60 5.48 1.57
CA ILE A 320 -8.22 5.75 1.97
C ILE A 320 -7.55 6.87 1.14
N LEU A 321 -7.87 6.97 -0.17
CA LEU A 321 -7.33 8.03 -1.02
C LEU A 321 -7.83 9.39 -0.57
N THR A 322 -9.08 9.44 -0.16
CA THR A 322 -9.70 10.64 0.42
C THR A 322 -9.04 10.98 1.75
N ARG A 323 -8.74 10.02 2.64
CA ARG A 323 -7.97 10.27 3.87
C ARG A 323 -6.59 10.85 3.56
N LEU A 324 -5.85 10.25 2.61
CA LEU A 324 -4.53 10.75 2.20
C LEU A 324 -4.61 12.16 1.61
N LYS A 325 -5.64 12.47 0.82
CA LYS A 325 -5.89 13.80 0.28
C LYS A 325 -6.10 14.83 1.39
N TYR A 326 -6.87 14.49 2.45
CA TYR A 326 -7.07 15.38 3.59
C TYR A 326 -5.81 15.53 4.45
N TYR A 327 -5.05 14.47 4.68
CA TYR A 327 -3.73 14.60 5.34
C TYR A 327 -2.83 15.58 4.58
N LYS A 328 -2.78 15.48 3.25
CA LYS A 328 -2.02 16.39 2.40
C LYS A 328 -2.57 17.82 2.47
N LYS A 329 -3.88 18.01 2.40
CA LYS A 329 -4.52 19.33 2.55
C LYS A 329 -4.13 19.96 3.90
N ILE A 330 -4.27 19.23 5.02
CA ILE A 330 -3.96 19.71 6.36
C ILE A 330 -2.47 20.06 6.51
N SER A 331 -1.57 19.20 6.03
CA SER A 331 -0.11 19.45 6.11
C SER A 331 0.36 20.59 5.23
N SER A 332 -0.34 20.92 4.15
CA SER A 332 0.00 22.00 3.22
C SER A 332 -0.60 23.37 3.60
N CYS A 333 -1.40 23.45 4.65
CA CYS A 333 -1.99 24.70 5.11
C CYS A 333 -0.91 25.71 5.50
N LYS A 334 -1.11 26.95 5.07
CA LYS A 334 -0.18 28.07 5.33
C LYS A 334 -0.70 29.02 6.42
N ASN A 335 -1.98 28.97 6.72
CA ASN A 335 -2.63 29.84 7.70
C ASN A 335 -3.76 29.10 8.44
N LEU A 336 -4.20 29.67 9.57
CA LEU A 336 -5.24 29.09 10.42
C LEU A 336 -6.61 29.02 9.73
N ASN A 337 -6.91 29.97 8.83
CA ASN A 337 -8.18 30.00 8.13
C ASN A 337 -8.35 28.80 7.20
N GLU A 338 -7.27 28.35 6.57
CA GLU A 338 -7.27 27.15 5.72
C GLU A 338 -7.59 25.88 6.53
N ILE A 339 -7.04 25.76 7.75
CA ILE A 339 -7.37 24.62 8.63
C ILE A 339 -8.83 24.68 9.07
N THR A 340 -9.35 25.89 9.39
CA THR A 340 -10.76 26.06 9.75
C THR A 340 -11.67 25.68 8.60
N TYR A 341 -11.35 26.12 7.38
CA TYR A 341 -12.09 25.74 6.17
C TYR A 341 -12.12 24.21 5.96
N ILE A 342 -10.98 23.53 6.13
CA ILE A 342 -10.93 22.07 6.02
C ILE A 342 -11.76 21.41 7.13
N SER A 343 -11.73 21.95 8.35
CA SER A 343 -12.56 21.50 9.48
C SER A 343 -14.04 21.56 9.13
N ASP A 344 -14.50 22.72 8.61
CA ASP A 344 -15.88 22.93 8.22
C ASP A 344 -16.29 22.02 7.05
N GLU A 345 -15.42 21.87 6.03
CA GLU A 345 -15.61 20.95 4.91
C GLU A 345 -15.78 19.49 5.38
N LEU A 346 -14.97 19.06 6.36
CA LEU A 346 -15.03 17.70 6.89
C LEU A 346 -16.32 17.45 7.67
N ILE A 347 -16.75 18.42 8.49
CA ILE A 347 -18.02 18.34 9.23
C ILE A 347 -19.22 18.31 8.29
N ASP A 348 -19.22 19.14 7.25
CA ASP A 348 -20.29 19.21 6.26
C ASP A 348 -20.47 17.93 5.46
N ILE A 349 -19.35 17.26 5.12
CA ILE A 349 -19.38 16.06 4.28
C ILE A 349 -19.58 14.78 5.12
N TYR A 350 -18.89 14.68 6.26
CA TYR A 350 -18.79 13.43 7.03
C TYR A 350 -19.45 13.49 8.41
N GLY A 351 -19.98 14.65 8.83
CA GLY A 351 -20.60 14.83 10.12
C GLY A 351 -19.61 15.17 11.25
N PRO A 352 -20.00 14.96 12.52
CA PRO A 352 -19.17 15.32 13.67
C PRO A 352 -17.81 14.66 13.65
N MET A 353 -16.76 15.43 13.93
CA MET A 353 -15.39 14.90 13.91
C MET A 353 -15.13 13.98 15.11
N PRO A 354 -14.40 12.88 14.90
CA PRO A 354 -13.90 12.06 16.01
C PRO A 354 -12.71 12.75 16.71
N GLU A 355 -12.52 12.46 17.99
CA GLU A 355 -11.46 13.03 18.86
C GLU A 355 -10.06 12.95 18.22
N PHE A 356 -9.74 11.84 17.55
CA PHE A 356 -8.42 11.66 16.91
C PHE A 356 -8.17 12.66 15.78
N LEU A 357 -9.22 13.06 15.05
CA LEU A 357 -9.13 14.06 13.98
C LEU A 357 -9.07 15.47 14.58
N GLU A 358 -9.83 15.75 15.63
CA GLU A 358 -9.74 17.01 16.35
C GLU A 358 -8.32 17.22 16.90
N ASN A 359 -7.72 16.19 17.50
CA ASN A 359 -6.34 16.21 17.95
C ASN A 359 -5.36 16.57 16.82
N LEU A 360 -5.52 15.96 15.64
CA LEU A 360 -4.70 16.25 14.46
C LEU A 360 -4.81 17.73 14.04
N LEU A 361 -6.01 18.29 14.03
CA LEU A 361 -6.24 19.69 13.66
C LEU A 361 -5.69 20.66 14.72
N HIS A 362 -5.80 20.35 16.02
CA HIS A 362 -5.23 21.15 17.09
C HIS A 362 -3.71 21.23 17.02
N ILE A 363 -3.04 20.08 16.80
CA ILE A 363 -1.59 20.04 16.61
C ILE A 363 -1.16 20.78 15.34
N SER A 364 -1.93 20.67 14.27
CA SER A 364 -1.64 21.39 13.01
C SER A 364 -1.80 22.92 13.19
N LYS A 365 -2.82 23.37 13.92
CA LYS A 365 -3.00 24.79 14.29
C LYS A 365 -1.83 25.29 15.14
N LEU A 366 -1.45 24.54 16.18
CA LEU A 366 -0.32 24.89 17.03
C LEU A 366 0.98 25.02 16.22
N LYS A 367 1.26 24.07 15.31
CA LYS A 367 2.43 24.10 14.44
C LYS A 367 2.48 25.37 13.59
N LEU A 368 1.36 25.79 13.00
CA LEU A 368 1.27 27.03 12.23
C LEU A 368 1.46 28.29 13.08
N THR A 369 0.84 28.33 14.26
CA THR A 369 0.96 29.49 15.17
C THR A 369 2.39 29.68 15.67
N LEU A 370 3.13 28.60 15.83
CA LEU A 370 4.50 28.64 16.36
C LEU A 370 5.58 28.70 15.26
N LYS A 371 5.23 28.67 13.98
CA LYS A 371 6.15 28.56 12.85
C LYS A 371 7.26 29.61 12.87
N ASP A 372 6.95 30.86 13.19
CA ASP A 372 7.90 31.98 13.21
C ASP A 372 8.57 32.19 14.59
N LYS A 373 8.37 31.23 15.52
CA LYS A 373 8.96 31.30 16.84
C LYS A 373 10.25 30.47 16.90
N ASN A 374 11.15 30.89 17.79
CA ASN A 374 12.46 30.27 17.99
C ASN A 374 12.37 28.88 18.67
N ILE A 375 11.46 28.00 18.19
CA ILE A 375 11.22 26.67 18.75
C ILE A 375 11.73 25.61 17.78
N LYS A 376 12.47 24.66 18.31
CA LYS A 376 13.01 23.52 17.56
C LYS A 376 12.10 22.31 17.68
N HIS A 377 11.75 21.92 18.90
CA HIS A 377 11.02 20.69 19.19
C HIS A 377 10.14 20.84 20.41
N ILE A 378 8.94 20.27 20.37
CA ILE A 378 8.01 20.17 21.50
C ILE A 378 7.66 18.69 21.69
N LYS A 379 7.95 18.15 22.87
CA LYS A 379 7.62 16.77 23.22
C LYS A 379 6.63 16.75 24.37
N ILE A 380 5.47 16.13 24.16
CA ILE A 380 4.37 16.05 25.15
C ILE A 380 4.15 14.58 25.50
N VAL A 381 4.56 14.19 26.70
CA VAL A 381 4.46 12.81 27.19
C VAL A 381 4.09 12.86 28.69
N ASP A 382 3.13 12.02 29.07
CA ASP A 382 2.74 11.79 30.47
C ASP A 382 2.47 13.08 31.29
N GLY A 383 1.71 14.02 30.69
CA GLY A 383 1.36 15.28 31.38
C GLY A 383 2.51 16.28 31.47
N ILE A 384 3.56 16.12 30.69
CA ILE A 384 4.72 17.00 30.67
C ILE A 384 5.00 17.44 29.21
N ALA A 385 5.07 18.75 28.98
CA ALA A 385 5.57 19.31 27.73
C ALA A 385 7.02 19.78 27.90
N LYS A 386 7.92 19.24 27.08
CA LYS A 386 9.31 19.70 26.98
C LYS A 386 9.45 20.51 25.70
N ILE A 387 9.86 21.77 25.81
CA ILE A 387 10.04 22.70 24.69
C ILE A 387 11.52 23.01 24.53
N GLU A 388 12.08 22.75 23.36
CA GLU A 388 13.47 23.02 22.99
C GLU A 388 13.52 24.18 22.01
N PHE A 389 14.39 25.16 22.28
CA PHE A 389 14.57 26.33 21.43
C PHE A 389 15.73 26.16 20.44
N LYS A 390 15.65 26.81 19.28
CA LYS A 390 16.69 26.78 18.23
C LYS A 390 17.93 27.54 18.69
N ASP A 391 17.78 28.79 19.11
CA ASP A 391 18.86 29.69 19.53
C ASP A 391 18.71 30.15 20.96
N LYS A 392 19.86 30.21 21.71
CA LYS A 392 19.89 30.66 23.10
C LYS A 392 19.79 32.16 23.23
N ASP A 393 20.31 32.89 22.26
CA ASP A 393 20.49 34.32 22.33
C ASP A 393 19.20 35.13 22.09
N ASN A 394 18.18 34.48 21.54
CA ASN A 394 16.87 35.06 21.26
C ASN A 394 15.81 34.79 22.36
N ILE A 395 16.22 34.34 23.53
CA ILE A 395 15.30 34.01 24.60
C ILE A 395 15.47 35.01 25.76
N SER A 396 14.42 35.75 26.12
CA SER A 396 14.44 36.59 27.31
C SER A 396 14.28 35.72 28.55
N VAL A 397 15.39 35.48 29.25
CA VAL A 397 15.39 34.72 30.51
C VAL A 397 14.52 35.42 31.58
N GLU A 398 14.46 36.74 31.55
CA GLU A 398 13.60 37.54 32.46
C GLU A 398 12.12 37.21 32.25
N LYS A 399 11.66 37.12 31.01
CA LYS A 399 10.26 36.75 30.69
C LYS A 399 9.96 35.31 31.09
N ILE A 400 10.90 34.38 30.92
CA ILE A 400 10.73 33.00 31.36
C ILE A 400 10.56 32.95 32.87
N ILE A 401 11.43 33.63 33.63
CA ILE A 401 11.36 33.68 35.11
C ILE A 401 10.03 34.32 35.58
N ALA A 402 9.57 35.40 34.95
CA ALA A 402 8.29 36.02 35.25
C ALA A 402 7.09 35.07 35.08
N ASN A 403 7.15 34.16 34.11
CA ASN A 403 6.09 33.21 33.82
C ASN A 403 6.20 31.89 34.62
N MET A 404 7.31 31.66 35.36
CA MET A 404 7.51 30.42 36.14
C MET A 404 6.45 30.18 37.23
N SER A 405 5.92 31.25 37.84
CA SER A 405 4.90 31.15 38.88
C SER A 405 3.48 30.95 38.34
N GLN A 406 3.26 31.40 37.10
CA GLN A 406 1.94 31.30 36.45
C GLN A 406 1.74 29.95 35.74
N TYR A 407 2.82 29.40 35.21
CA TYR A 407 2.80 28.14 34.42
C TYR A 407 3.73 27.13 35.07
N GLU A 408 3.43 26.43 36.06
CA GLU A 408 4.23 25.38 36.73
C GLU A 408 5.37 24.79 35.87
N MET A 409 6.38 25.61 35.58
CA MET A 409 7.45 25.24 34.67
C MET A 409 8.82 25.21 35.30
N LYS A 410 9.73 24.44 34.73
CA LYS A 410 11.14 24.34 35.16
C LYS A 410 12.05 24.58 33.94
N ILE A 411 13.13 25.34 34.22
CA ILE A 411 14.19 25.50 33.23
C ILE A 411 15.13 24.29 33.32
N LEU A 412 15.37 23.63 32.20
CA LEU A 412 16.28 22.51 32.09
C LEU A 412 17.62 22.97 31.48
N LYS A 413 18.65 22.12 31.59
CA LYS A 413 19.91 22.29 30.84
C LYS A 413 19.61 22.27 29.35
N ASN A 414 20.44 22.93 28.54
CA ASN A 414 20.36 22.98 27.05
C ASN A 414 19.20 23.80 26.46
N SER A 415 18.90 24.96 27.05
CA SER A 415 17.86 25.88 26.50
C SER A 415 16.52 25.24 26.28
N SER A 416 16.10 24.41 27.19
CA SER A 416 14.78 23.79 27.19
C SER A 416 14.02 24.12 28.44
N ILE A 417 12.70 24.22 28.32
CA ILE A 417 11.77 24.39 29.43
C ILE A 417 10.84 23.19 29.53
N GLN A 418 10.49 22.82 30.74
CA GLN A 418 9.54 21.79 31.03
C GLN A 418 8.31 22.43 31.65
N LEU A 419 7.14 22.19 31.09
CA LEU A 419 5.84 22.63 31.51
C LEU A 419 5.05 21.47 32.08
N SER A 420 4.46 21.60 33.25
CA SER A 420 3.53 20.61 33.78
C SER A 420 2.15 20.83 33.16
N LEU A 421 1.59 19.74 32.64
CA LEU A 421 0.25 19.70 32.07
C LEU A 421 -0.55 18.70 32.91
N ASP A 422 -1.59 19.16 33.54
CA ASP A 422 -2.55 18.23 34.14
C ASP A 422 -3.18 17.36 33.04
N ASN A 423 -3.98 16.35 33.39
CA ASN A 423 -4.67 15.47 32.42
C ASN A 423 -5.67 16.26 31.55
N GLU A 424 -5.15 17.21 30.78
CA GLU A 424 -5.91 18.12 29.93
C GLU A 424 -6.17 17.51 28.57
N ASP A 425 -7.22 17.97 27.89
CA ASP A 425 -7.49 17.65 26.49
C ASP A 425 -6.37 18.20 25.57
N THR A 426 -6.28 17.73 24.33
CA THR A 426 -5.30 18.21 23.34
C THR A 426 -5.51 19.69 23.03
N ALA A 427 -6.77 20.19 23.02
CA ALA A 427 -7.09 21.58 22.79
C ALA A 427 -6.50 22.47 23.87
N ASP A 428 -6.72 22.13 25.14
CA ASP A 428 -6.24 22.87 26.29
C ASP A 428 -4.72 22.87 26.37
N ILE A 429 -4.08 21.72 26.11
CA ILE A 429 -2.64 21.59 26.03
C ILE A 429 -2.07 22.54 24.97
N CYS A 430 -2.63 22.52 23.74
CA CYS A 430 -2.20 23.39 22.65
C CYS A 430 -2.37 24.87 23.02
N GLN A 431 -3.50 25.24 23.60
CA GLN A 431 -3.79 26.63 24.04
C GLN A 431 -2.82 27.09 25.13
N LYS A 432 -2.49 26.23 26.08
CA LYS A 432 -1.56 26.52 27.19
C LYS A 432 -0.13 26.75 26.67
N ILE A 433 0.30 25.90 25.74
CA ILE A 433 1.62 26.06 25.09
C ILE A 433 1.64 27.34 24.26
N GLU A 434 0.61 27.62 23.48
CA GLU A 434 0.50 28.82 22.64
C GLU A 434 0.57 30.11 23.51
N ASN A 435 -0.19 30.16 24.60
CA ASN A 435 -0.21 31.28 25.50
C ASN A 435 1.15 31.49 26.18
N LEU A 436 1.78 30.42 26.63
CA LEU A 436 3.13 30.48 27.21
C LEU A 436 4.14 31.05 26.20
N ILE A 437 4.16 30.53 24.97
CA ILE A 437 5.11 30.99 23.95
C ILE A 437 4.85 32.45 23.58
N LYS A 438 3.58 32.88 23.46
CA LYS A 438 3.24 34.30 23.22
C LYS A 438 3.70 35.23 24.38
N SER A 439 3.75 34.74 25.61
CA SER A 439 4.24 35.50 26.74
C SER A 439 5.75 35.63 26.81
N ILE A 440 6.49 34.68 26.23
CA ILE A 440 7.95 34.66 26.19
C ILE A 440 8.50 35.49 25.00
N PHE A 441 7.85 35.44 23.85
CA PHE A 441 8.24 36.13 22.60
C PHE A 441 7.29 37.29 22.30
#